data_47c63bc00b5698cbf1c0cac2b5b37ddc
#
_entry.id   47c63bc00b5698cbf1c0cac2b5b37ddc
#
_cell.length_a   1.000
_cell.length_b   1.000
_cell.length_c   1.000
_cell.angle_alpha   90.00
_cell.angle_beta   90.00
_cell.angle_gamma   90.00
#
_symmetry.space_group_name_H-M   'P 1'
#
loop_
_entity.id
_entity.type
_entity.pdbx_description
1 polymer ?
#
loop_
_entity_poly.entity_id
_entity_poly.type
_entity_poly.pdbx_seq_one_letter_code
_entity_poly.pdbx_strand_id
1 'polypeptide(L)'
;MTAQQWVIFRVESGYYALPLERVVEVLRMVSVRPVPDGPAWLAGVINLRGRVLPIMDLRARLGLPPQPVRLETRIIVTDAGVRPASS
;
A
#
# COMPACT_ATOMS: atom_id res chain seq x y z
N MET A 1 -8.00 14.63 -25.43
CA MET A 1 -7.54 13.34 -24.89
C MET A 1 -6.72 13.59 -23.64
N THR A 2 -7.06 12.91 -22.58
CA THR A 2 -6.38 13.09 -21.31
C THR A 2 -5.24 12.07 -21.20
N ALA A 3 -4.03 12.54 -20.89
CA ALA A 3 -2.92 11.64 -20.67
C ALA A 3 -3.12 10.87 -19.36
N GLN A 4 -2.75 9.60 -19.39
CA GLN A 4 -2.75 8.78 -18.18
C GLN A 4 -1.65 9.28 -17.26
N GLN A 5 -1.96 9.48 -15.99
CA GLN A 5 -1.00 9.89 -14.98
C GLN A 5 -0.75 8.73 -14.02
N TRP A 6 0.48 8.65 -13.53
CA TRP A 6 0.92 7.55 -12.67
C TRP A 6 1.63 8.10 -11.45
N VAL A 7 1.42 7.43 -10.32
CA VAL A 7 2.24 7.62 -9.13
C VAL A 7 3.35 6.57 -9.18
N ILE A 8 4.59 7.04 -9.24
CA ILE A 8 5.74 6.14 -9.31
C ILE A 8 6.39 6.07 -7.95
N PHE A 9 6.68 4.87 -7.50
CA PHE A 9 7.33 4.65 -6.23
C PHE A 9 8.40 3.58 -6.38
N ARG A 10 9.31 3.55 -5.44
CA ARG A 10 10.43 2.61 -5.47
C ARG A 10 10.34 1.64 -4.31
N VAL A 11 10.56 0.36 -4.61
CA VAL A 11 10.77 -0.68 -3.60
C VAL A 11 12.07 -1.37 -3.97
N GLU A 12 13.06 -1.30 -3.10
CA GLU A 12 14.43 -1.75 -3.40
C GLU A 12 14.98 -0.99 -4.60
N SER A 13 15.44 -1.72 -5.59
CA SER A 13 15.95 -1.13 -6.83
C SER A 13 14.89 -1.10 -7.93
N GLY A 14 13.69 -1.61 -7.66
CA GLY A 14 12.63 -1.66 -8.64
C GLY A 14 11.70 -0.46 -8.55
N TYR A 15 11.23 -0.01 -9.68
CA TYR A 15 10.23 1.05 -9.77
C TYR A 15 8.90 0.45 -10.14
N TYR A 16 7.86 0.94 -9.49
CA TYR A 16 6.50 0.47 -9.67
C TYR A 16 5.60 1.67 -9.86
N ALA A 17 4.45 1.46 -10.46
CA ALA A 17 3.54 2.55 -10.75
C ALA A 17 2.10 2.15 -10.45
N LEU A 18 1.35 3.12 -9.95
CA LEU A 18 -0.10 2.99 -9.78
C LEU A 18 -0.77 4.10 -10.57
N PRO A 19 -1.89 3.81 -11.25
CA PRO A 19 -2.64 4.88 -11.90
C PRO A 19 -3.04 5.94 -10.88
N LEU A 20 -2.83 7.19 -11.20
CA LEU A 20 -3.14 8.29 -10.29
C LEU A 20 -4.60 8.25 -9.85
N GLU A 21 -5.49 7.85 -10.72
CA GLU A 21 -6.91 7.76 -10.41
C GLU A 21 -7.23 6.76 -9.30
N ARG A 22 -6.32 5.83 -9.02
CA ARG A 22 -6.49 4.84 -7.96
C ARG A 22 -5.90 5.28 -6.63
N VAL A 23 -5.14 6.36 -6.62
CA VAL A 23 -4.47 6.84 -5.42
C VAL A 23 -5.37 7.86 -4.73
N VAL A 24 -5.79 7.53 -3.52
CA VAL A 24 -6.63 8.42 -2.71
C VAL A 24 -5.76 9.44 -2.00
N GLU A 25 -4.71 8.99 -1.36
CA GLU A 25 -3.75 9.87 -0.70
C GLU A 25 -2.47 9.12 -0.38
N VAL A 26 -1.44 9.86 -0.06
CA VAL A 26 -0.16 9.32 0.37
C VAL A 26 0.10 9.82 1.79
N LEU A 27 0.36 8.89 2.70
CA LEU A 27 0.52 9.19 4.10
C LEU A 27 1.94 8.91 4.55
N ARG A 28 2.37 9.63 5.57
CA ARG A 28 3.55 9.21 6.34
C ARG A 28 3.19 7.95 7.11
N MET A 29 4.23 7.19 7.47
CA MET A 29 4.02 6.01 8.29
C MET A 29 3.34 6.39 9.60
N VAL A 30 2.37 5.57 9.99
CA VAL A 30 1.67 5.66 11.26
C VAL A 30 1.73 4.30 11.94
N SER A 31 1.28 4.23 13.18
CA SER A 31 1.23 2.96 13.90
C SER A 31 0.32 1.98 13.18
N VAL A 32 0.86 0.80 12.90
CA VAL A 32 0.12 -0.29 12.28
C VAL A 32 -0.15 -1.33 13.35
N ARG A 33 -1.41 -1.70 13.50
CA ARG A 33 -1.79 -2.74 14.46
C ARG A 33 -1.75 -4.10 13.76
N PRO A 34 -0.89 -5.02 14.21
CA PRO A 34 -0.82 -6.34 13.59
C PRO A 34 -2.13 -7.10 13.73
N VAL A 35 -2.40 -7.95 12.74
CA VAL A 35 -3.54 -8.86 12.77
C VAL A 35 -2.99 -10.26 13.02
N PRO A 36 -3.36 -10.93 14.12
CA PRO A 36 -2.89 -12.28 14.39
C PRO A 36 -3.34 -13.25 13.30
N ASP A 37 -2.43 -14.17 12.94
CA ASP A 37 -2.74 -15.25 11.99
C ASP A 37 -3.14 -14.77 10.60
N GLY A 38 -2.79 -13.53 10.26
CA GLY A 38 -3.02 -13.02 8.92
C GLY A 38 -1.97 -13.54 7.94
N PRO A 39 -2.22 -13.37 6.64
CA PRO A 39 -1.22 -13.74 5.64
C PRO A 39 0.03 -12.88 5.77
N ALA A 40 1.16 -13.41 5.25
CA ALA A 40 2.46 -12.75 5.40
C ALA A 40 2.49 -11.34 4.82
N TRP A 41 1.72 -11.09 3.75
CA TRP A 41 1.69 -9.79 3.10
C TRP A 41 0.83 -8.76 3.84
N LEU A 42 0.06 -9.17 4.83
CA LEU A 42 -0.76 -8.26 5.60
C LEU A 42 0.05 -7.74 6.78
N ALA A 43 0.47 -6.49 6.71
CA ALA A 43 1.22 -5.88 7.80
C ALA A 43 0.34 -5.64 9.03
N GLY A 44 -0.92 -5.33 8.81
CA GLY A 44 -1.87 -5.06 9.86
C GLY A 44 -2.93 -4.09 9.39
N VAL A 45 -3.48 -3.33 10.32
CA VAL A 45 -4.51 -2.35 10.02
C VAL A 45 -4.16 -1.01 10.63
N ILE A 46 -4.66 0.05 10.03
CA ILE A 46 -4.58 1.41 10.60
C ILE A 46 -5.99 1.97 10.71
N ASN A 47 -6.13 2.95 11.59
CA ASN A 47 -7.35 3.76 11.65
C ASN A 47 -7.06 5.07 10.94
N LEU A 48 -7.76 5.32 9.84
CA LEU A 48 -7.62 6.56 9.10
C LEU A 48 -8.96 7.29 9.16
N ARG A 49 -9.00 8.31 9.97
CA ARG A 49 -10.19 9.15 10.13
C ARG A 49 -11.45 8.33 10.41
N GLY A 50 -11.35 7.38 11.34
CA GLY A 50 -12.46 6.53 11.75
C GLY A 50 -12.70 5.31 10.88
N ARG A 51 -11.91 5.13 9.84
CA ARG A 51 -12.01 3.96 8.98
C ARG A 51 -10.84 3.03 9.23
N VAL A 52 -11.14 1.75 9.37
CA VAL A 52 -10.09 0.74 9.53
C VAL A 52 -9.67 0.26 8.14
N LEU A 53 -8.41 0.44 7.83
CA LEU A 53 -7.86 0.07 6.53
C LEU A 53 -6.79 -0.99 6.71
N PRO A 54 -6.84 -2.06 5.89
CA PRO A 54 -5.74 -3.04 5.88
C PRO A 54 -4.51 -2.46 5.19
N ILE A 55 -3.34 -2.80 5.70
CA ILE A 55 -2.06 -2.37 5.15
C ILE A 55 -1.34 -3.58 4.57
N MET A 56 -1.07 -3.51 3.29
CA MET A 56 -0.27 -4.53 2.62
C MET A 56 1.21 -4.20 2.78
N ASP A 57 1.98 -5.18 3.20
CA ASP A 57 3.43 -5.10 3.14
C ASP A 57 3.86 -5.45 1.72
N LEU A 58 4.16 -4.42 0.94
CA LEU A 58 4.47 -4.62 -0.47
C LEU A 58 5.75 -5.43 -0.66
N ARG A 59 6.73 -5.28 0.23
CA ARG A 59 7.95 -6.08 0.15
C ARG A 59 7.64 -7.56 0.30
N ALA A 60 6.82 -7.91 1.28
CA ALA A 60 6.42 -9.30 1.47
C ALA A 60 5.64 -9.82 0.27
N ARG A 61 4.77 -8.99 -0.30
CA ARG A 61 3.96 -9.38 -1.47
C ARG A 61 4.83 -9.62 -2.70
N LEU A 62 5.94 -8.88 -2.81
CA LEU A 62 6.89 -9.02 -3.92
C LEU A 62 7.97 -10.08 -3.66
N GLY A 63 7.93 -10.74 -2.51
CA GLY A 63 8.90 -11.75 -2.16
C GLY A 63 10.27 -11.20 -1.76
N LEU A 64 10.32 -9.95 -1.35
CA LEU A 64 11.56 -9.30 -0.93
C LEU A 64 11.81 -9.50 0.56
N PRO A 65 13.07 -9.48 1.00
CA PRO A 65 13.37 -9.60 2.43
C PRO A 65 12.76 -8.48 3.24
N PRO A 66 12.36 -8.75 4.49
CA PRO A 66 11.83 -7.70 5.35
C PRO A 66 12.86 -6.61 5.61
N GLN A 67 12.38 -5.40 5.77
CA GLN A 67 13.21 -4.25 6.13
C GLN A 67 12.51 -3.40 7.16
N PRO A 68 13.26 -2.74 8.06
CA PRO A 68 12.62 -1.85 9.02
C PRO A 68 11.97 -0.66 8.32
N VAL A 69 10.91 -0.16 8.93
CA VAL A 69 10.27 1.07 8.50
C VAL A 69 11.22 2.23 8.69
N ARG A 70 11.30 3.09 7.71
CA ARG A 70 12.18 4.27 7.72
C ARG A 70 11.35 5.54 7.67
N LEU A 71 12.00 6.67 7.92
CA LEU A 71 11.31 7.95 7.89
C LEU A 71 10.70 8.25 6.52
N GLU A 72 11.36 7.82 5.46
CA GLU A 72 10.88 8.04 4.10
C GLU A 72 9.83 7.04 3.65
N THR A 73 9.55 6.02 4.46
CA THR A 73 8.50 5.04 4.12
C THR A 73 7.15 5.74 4.12
N ARG A 74 6.36 5.46 3.11
CA ARG A 74 5.02 6.04 2.93
C ARG A 74 3.99 4.94 2.77
N ILE A 75 2.77 5.28 3.13
CA ILE A 75 1.60 4.44 2.85
C ILE A 75 0.85 5.09 1.70
N ILE A 76 0.63 4.31 0.64
CA ILE A 76 -0.19 4.76 -0.47
C ILE A 76 -1.59 4.18 -0.26
N VAL A 77 -2.54 5.06 0.00
CA VAL A 77 -3.94 4.65 0.14
C VAL A 77 -4.55 4.62 -1.25
N THR A 78 -5.05 3.46 -1.62
CA THR A 78 -5.65 3.28 -2.93
C THR A 78 -7.12 2.97 -2.81
N ASP A 79 -7.86 3.41 -3.81
CA ASP A 79 -9.20 2.89 -4.03
C ASP A 79 -9.04 1.59 -4.81
N ALA A 80 -8.64 0.56 -4.09
CA ALA A 80 -8.49 -0.74 -4.71
C ALA A 80 -9.82 -1.26 -5.21
N GLY A 81 -10.87 -0.77 -4.58
CA GLY A 81 -12.21 -1.26 -4.83
C GLY A 81 -12.22 -2.77 -4.77
N VAL A 82 -12.98 -3.35 -3.91
CA VAL A 82 -13.15 -4.79 -3.98
C VAL A 82 -13.84 -5.08 -5.30
N ARG A 83 -13.05 -5.46 -6.28
CA ARG A 83 -13.63 -5.79 -7.56
C ARG A 83 -13.80 -7.28 -7.67
N PRO A 84 -14.96 -7.73 -8.16
CA PRO A 84 -15.09 -9.13 -8.51
C PRO A 84 -14.02 -9.50 -9.53
N ALA A 85 -13.59 -10.74 -9.51
CA ALA A 85 -12.58 -11.21 -10.44
C ALA A 85 -12.97 -11.00 -11.89
N SER A 86 -14.24 -10.89 -12.16
CA SER A 86 -14.76 -10.68 -13.50
C SER A 86 -14.75 -9.22 -13.94
N SER A 87 -14.35 -8.34 -13.09
CA SER A 87 -14.40 -6.90 -13.37
C SER A 87 -13.10 -6.40 -13.94
#